data_9c84c449da2badc91758808a043d0d2e
#
_entry.id   9c84c449da2badc91758808a043d0d2e
#
_cell.length_a   1.000
_cell.length_b   1.000
_cell.length_c   1.000
_cell.angle_alpha   90.00
_cell.angle_beta   90.00
_cell.angle_gamma   90.00
#
_symmetry.space_group_name_H-M   'P 1'
#
loop_
_entity.id
_entity.type
_entity.pdbx_description
1 polymer ?
#
loop_
_entity_poly.entity_id
_entity_poly.type
_entity_poly.pdbx_seq_one_letter_code
_entity_poly.pdbx_strand_id
1 'polypeptide(L)'
;MKYISTRGGVEPKSFEDVVLTGLAEDGGLFVPEQLPKFSIEEIASWSELSYEELALKVITPFVGGSIPEQDLRELIEKSYAGFRHQGIAPLVQAGHNQWILELFQGPTLAFKDFALQFLGNLLDYILDKRNQKVVIMGATSGDTGSAAIEGCRHCKNLDIFILHPYQRVSEVQRRQMTTVLADNIHNLALHGNFDDCQNMVKASFADQSFLPEGRHLAAVNSINWARIMAQIVYYFWASLALGGPHRKVSFSVPTGNFGDIFAGYLAHKMGLPIEQLVIATNQNDILHRCISNNDHSTQPLQQSLAPSMDIMISSNFERLLFDLYERDGQKIADLMVNAKSGHMVLSDTALAKARTLFSSYRCDDKDMVEVIRSTYQDSGYLLDPHTAIGLLAARECSNSKAIPMVTLATAHPAKFPDAVRQAGYPEDPALPPHMADLFDREERYTVLDNDKQAVQTFIAENIVS
;
A
#
# COMPACT_ATOMS: atom_id res chain seq x y z
N MET A 1 5.89 14.39 -17.93
CA MET A 1 4.68 14.31 -17.09
C MET A 1 4.78 15.36 -15.99
N LYS A 2 3.70 16.11 -15.74
CA LYS A 2 3.57 17.04 -14.60
C LYS A 2 2.60 16.46 -13.58
N TYR A 3 2.78 16.84 -12.33
CA TYR A 3 1.97 16.39 -11.20
C TYR A 3 1.42 17.61 -10.45
N ILE A 4 0.15 17.55 -10.10
CA ILE A 4 -0.58 18.62 -9.41
C ILE A 4 -1.06 18.14 -8.04
N SER A 5 -1.23 19.08 -7.11
CA SER A 5 -1.84 18.80 -5.81
C SER A 5 -3.36 18.66 -5.94
N THR A 6 -3.94 17.73 -5.19
CA THR A 6 -5.41 17.58 -5.06
C THR A 6 -6.10 18.80 -4.46
N ARG A 7 -5.36 19.71 -3.82
CA ARG A 7 -5.90 20.96 -3.22
C ARG A 7 -5.59 22.21 -4.01
N GLY A 8 -4.80 22.09 -5.09
CA GLY A 8 -4.55 23.16 -6.06
C GLY A 8 -3.68 24.32 -5.59
N GLY A 9 -3.14 24.26 -4.37
CA GLY A 9 -2.35 25.34 -3.77
C GLY A 9 -0.85 25.30 -4.09
N VAL A 10 -0.40 24.40 -4.98
CA VAL A 10 1.02 24.17 -5.29
C VAL A 10 1.22 24.15 -6.81
N GLU A 11 2.30 24.79 -7.28
CA GLU A 11 2.71 24.70 -8.69
C GLU A 11 3.00 23.25 -9.12
N PRO A 12 2.70 22.91 -10.38
CA PRO A 12 2.93 21.55 -10.89
C PRO A 12 4.40 21.13 -10.79
N LYS A 13 4.65 19.97 -10.17
CA LYS A 13 5.98 19.39 -9.92
C LYS A 13 6.37 18.34 -10.97
N SER A 14 7.67 18.04 -11.05
CA SER A 14 8.18 16.93 -11.84
C SER A 14 7.93 15.58 -11.14
N PHE A 15 8.05 14.47 -11.88
CA PHE A 15 7.95 13.13 -11.31
C PHE A 15 8.94 12.91 -10.15
N GLU A 16 10.21 13.24 -10.38
CA GLU A 16 11.26 13.06 -9.37
C GLU A 16 10.99 13.86 -8.09
N ASP A 17 10.53 15.12 -8.23
CA ASP A 17 10.21 15.97 -7.07
C ASP A 17 9.06 15.38 -6.26
N VAL A 18 8.03 14.84 -6.95
CA VAL A 18 6.88 14.21 -6.29
C VAL A 18 7.27 12.95 -5.54
N VAL A 19 8.16 12.13 -6.11
CA VAL A 19 8.67 10.93 -5.45
C VAL A 19 9.46 11.28 -4.19
N LEU A 20 10.30 12.31 -4.24
CA LEU A 20 11.10 12.76 -3.09
C LEU A 20 10.27 13.46 -2.02
N THR A 21 9.28 14.27 -2.42
CA THR A 21 8.47 15.08 -1.48
C THR A 21 7.35 14.25 -0.83
N GLY A 22 6.69 13.38 -1.60
CA GLY A 22 5.57 12.53 -1.14
C GLY A 22 4.26 13.27 -0.86
N LEU A 23 4.28 14.34 -0.05
CA LEU A 23 3.12 15.18 0.31
C LEU A 23 3.30 16.59 -0.26
N ALA A 24 2.22 17.20 -0.76
CA ALA A 24 2.26 18.59 -1.23
C ALA A 24 2.28 19.57 -0.05
N GLU A 25 2.88 20.77 -0.28
CA GLU A 25 3.04 21.81 0.74
C GLU A 25 1.70 22.36 1.27
N ASP A 26 0.65 22.30 0.44
CA ASP A 26 -0.73 22.64 0.83
C ASP A 26 -1.45 21.52 1.62
N GLY A 27 -0.74 20.44 1.89
CA GLY A 27 -1.26 19.23 2.54
C GLY A 27 -2.09 18.34 1.63
N GLY A 28 -2.18 18.64 0.34
CA GLY A 28 -2.80 17.80 -0.69
C GLY A 28 -1.92 16.65 -1.14
N LEU A 29 -2.47 15.77 -1.96
CA LEU A 29 -1.79 14.62 -2.52
C LEU A 29 -1.45 14.87 -3.99
N PHE A 30 -0.28 14.39 -4.43
CA PHE A 30 0.07 14.50 -5.84
C PHE A 30 -0.66 13.47 -6.70
N VAL A 31 -1.12 13.93 -7.87
CA VAL A 31 -1.66 13.11 -8.96
C VAL A 31 -1.10 13.63 -10.29
N PRO A 32 -0.99 12.80 -11.34
CA PRO A 32 -0.58 13.29 -12.66
C PRO A 32 -1.60 14.30 -13.19
N GLU A 33 -1.13 15.36 -13.82
CA GLU A 33 -1.99 16.36 -14.46
C GLU A 33 -2.89 15.72 -15.53
N GLN A 34 -2.33 14.78 -16.28
CA GLN A 34 -3.05 13.97 -17.26
C GLN A 34 -2.78 12.49 -17.01
N LEU A 35 -3.85 11.70 -16.98
CA LEU A 35 -3.74 10.26 -16.82
C LEU A 35 -3.48 9.61 -18.19
N PRO A 36 -2.48 8.71 -18.31
CA PRO A 36 -2.28 7.90 -19.51
C PRO A 36 -3.53 7.11 -19.88
N LYS A 37 -3.75 6.91 -21.17
CA LYS A 37 -4.86 6.08 -21.68
C LYS A 37 -4.31 5.11 -22.71
N PHE A 38 -4.77 3.88 -22.64
CA PHE A 38 -4.43 2.81 -23.56
C PHE A 38 -5.67 2.33 -24.28
N SER A 39 -5.55 1.98 -25.56
CA SER A 39 -6.64 1.37 -26.31
C SER A 39 -6.80 -0.12 -25.95
N ILE A 40 -7.95 -0.68 -26.30
CA ILE A 40 -8.21 -2.12 -26.11
C ILE A 40 -7.18 -2.97 -26.88
N GLU A 41 -6.83 -2.56 -28.11
CA GLU A 41 -5.84 -3.24 -28.94
C GLU A 41 -4.44 -3.17 -28.34
N GLU A 42 -4.08 -2.03 -27.78
CA GLU A 42 -2.79 -1.86 -27.09
C GLU A 42 -2.71 -2.76 -25.85
N ILE A 43 -3.71 -2.74 -24.98
CA ILE A 43 -3.76 -3.61 -23.79
C ILE A 43 -3.74 -5.09 -24.22
N ALA A 44 -4.49 -5.48 -25.26
CA ALA A 44 -4.50 -6.86 -25.75
C ALA A 44 -3.13 -7.35 -26.23
N SER A 45 -2.32 -6.44 -26.80
CA SER A 45 -0.96 -6.76 -27.25
C SER A 45 0.01 -7.12 -26.10
N TRP A 46 -0.37 -6.87 -24.86
CA TRP A 46 0.46 -7.14 -23.66
C TRP A 46 0.23 -8.52 -23.05
N SER A 47 -0.64 -9.34 -23.63
CA SER A 47 -1.05 -10.65 -23.08
C SER A 47 0.08 -11.66 -22.90
N GLU A 48 1.20 -11.50 -23.64
CA GLU A 48 2.37 -12.40 -23.60
C GLU A 48 3.56 -11.82 -22.83
N LEU A 49 3.43 -10.60 -22.30
CA LEU A 49 4.52 -9.95 -21.57
C LEU A 49 4.74 -10.59 -20.19
N SER A 50 5.99 -10.61 -19.76
CA SER A 50 6.30 -10.88 -18.35
C SER A 50 5.75 -9.77 -17.44
N TYR A 51 5.72 -10.01 -16.12
CA TYR A 51 5.27 -8.98 -15.17
C TYR A 51 6.14 -7.71 -15.27
N GLU A 52 7.46 -7.86 -15.40
CA GLU A 52 8.41 -6.76 -15.49
C GLU A 52 8.25 -5.97 -16.81
N GLU A 53 8.03 -6.68 -17.92
CA GLU A 53 7.77 -6.03 -19.22
C GLU A 53 6.43 -5.27 -19.20
N LEU A 54 5.39 -5.85 -18.58
CA LEU A 54 4.12 -5.18 -18.36
C LEU A 54 4.27 -3.96 -17.44
N ALA A 55 5.04 -4.09 -16.36
CA ALA A 55 5.34 -2.99 -15.46
C ALA A 55 6.01 -1.83 -16.22
N LEU A 56 6.96 -2.12 -17.11
CA LEU A 56 7.58 -1.10 -17.95
C LEU A 56 6.56 -0.37 -18.82
N LYS A 57 5.61 -1.09 -19.45
CA LYS A 57 4.55 -0.48 -20.28
C LYS A 57 3.63 0.45 -19.47
N VAL A 58 3.22 -0.01 -18.29
CA VAL A 58 2.29 0.73 -17.42
C VAL A 58 2.96 1.94 -16.76
N ILE A 59 4.21 1.81 -16.34
CA ILE A 59 4.93 2.83 -15.55
C ILE A 59 5.56 3.93 -16.43
N THR A 60 6.08 3.60 -17.62
CA THR A 60 6.80 4.54 -18.51
C THR A 60 6.06 5.87 -18.73
N PRO A 61 4.75 5.91 -18.99
CA PRO A 61 4.06 7.18 -19.21
C PRO A 61 4.10 8.11 -18.00
N PHE A 62 4.10 7.57 -16.79
CA PHE A 62 4.12 8.35 -15.54
C PHE A 62 5.48 9.00 -15.26
N VAL A 63 6.54 8.35 -15.67
CA VAL A 63 7.92 8.85 -15.50
C VAL A 63 8.19 10.06 -16.42
N GLY A 64 7.48 10.14 -17.54
CA GLY A 64 7.50 11.29 -18.44
C GLY A 64 8.86 11.63 -19.05
N GLY A 65 9.73 10.64 -19.24
CA GLY A 65 11.06 10.80 -19.80
C GLY A 65 12.12 11.32 -18.81
N SER A 66 11.80 11.47 -17.51
CA SER A 66 12.78 11.85 -16.49
C SER A 66 13.79 10.74 -16.18
N ILE A 67 13.44 9.49 -16.46
CA ILE A 67 14.30 8.31 -16.35
C ILE A 67 14.38 7.68 -17.74
N PRO A 68 15.58 7.39 -18.29
CA PRO A 68 15.73 6.63 -19.52
C PRO A 68 15.05 5.26 -19.43
N GLU A 69 14.51 4.77 -20.54
CA GLU A 69 13.77 3.49 -20.55
C GLU A 69 14.63 2.31 -20.07
N GLN A 70 15.91 2.30 -20.43
CA GLN A 70 16.84 1.25 -20.00
C GLN A 70 17.03 1.27 -18.48
N ASP A 71 17.24 2.44 -17.89
CA ASP A 71 17.41 2.57 -16.43
C ASP A 71 16.12 2.18 -15.70
N LEU A 72 14.95 2.57 -16.24
CA LEU A 72 13.66 2.19 -15.67
C LEU A 72 13.45 0.68 -15.73
N ARG A 73 13.85 0.03 -16.81
CA ARG A 73 13.82 -1.44 -16.95
C ARG A 73 14.65 -2.11 -15.86
N GLU A 74 15.90 -1.66 -15.69
CA GLU A 74 16.80 -2.19 -14.66
C GLU A 74 16.27 -2.00 -13.25
N LEU A 75 15.65 -0.84 -12.97
CA LEU A 75 14.98 -0.57 -11.68
C LEU A 75 13.81 -1.54 -11.43
N ILE A 76 12.99 -1.81 -12.44
CA ILE A 76 11.87 -2.75 -12.37
C ILE A 76 12.37 -4.18 -12.13
N GLU A 77 13.30 -4.65 -12.95
CA GLU A 77 13.88 -6.01 -12.84
C GLU A 77 14.51 -6.22 -11.47
N LYS A 78 15.31 -5.27 -11.00
CA LYS A 78 15.92 -5.31 -9.65
C LYS A 78 14.85 -5.36 -8.54
N SER A 79 13.75 -4.64 -8.70
CA SER A 79 12.70 -4.55 -7.68
C SER A 79 11.92 -5.85 -7.52
N TYR A 80 11.72 -6.59 -8.61
CA TYR A 80 10.95 -7.84 -8.58
C TYR A 80 11.81 -9.10 -8.53
N ALA A 81 13.14 -9.00 -8.67
CA ALA A 81 14.07 -10.14 -8.61
C ALA A 81 13.99 -10.94 -7.28
N GLY A 82 13.56 -10.30 -6.18
CA GLY A 82 13.39 -10.94 -4.87
C GLY A 82 12.08 -11.69 -4.67
N PHE A 83 11.14 -11.63 -5.64
CA PHE A 83 9.86 -12.33 -5.55
C PHE A 83 10.05 -13.83 -5.78
N ARG A 84 9.27 -14.66 -5.08
CA ARG A 84 9.49 -16.11 -4.99
C ARG A 84 8.60 -16.94 -5.92
N HIS A 85 7.75 -16.29 -6.69
CA HIS A 85 6.95 -16.95 -7.70
C HIS A 85 7.31 -16.40 -9.09
N GLN A 86 7.48 -17.26 -10.08
CA GLN A 86 7.87 -16.87 -11.42
C GLN A 86 6.88 -15.90 -12.09
N GLY A 87 5.61 -16.00 -11.78
CA GLY A 87 4.58 -15.06 -12.23
C GLY A 87 4.41 -13.81 -11.36
N ILE A 88 5.31 -13.56 -10.38
CA ILE A 88 5.32 -12.42 -9.45
C ILE A 88 4.01 -12.30 -8.63
N ALA A 89 2.84 -12.23 -9.30
CA ALA A 89 1.50 -12.16 -8.70
C ALA A 89 0.61 -13.27 -9.28
N PRO A 90 0.70 -14.51 -8.80
CA PRO A 90 -0.09 -15.62 -9.32
C PRO A 90 -1.56 -15.53 -8.95
N LEU A 91 -2.41 -16.11 -9.79
CA LEU A 91 -3.84 -16.27 -9.57
C LEU A 91 -4.16 -17.71 -9.12
N VAL A 92 -4.90 -17.84 -8.02
CA VAL A 92 -5.44 -19.09 -7.52
C VAL A 92 -6.95 -19.09 -7.65
N GLN A 93 -7.54 -20.14 -8.19
CA GLN A 93 -8.99 -20.24 -8.30
C GLN A 93 -9.60 -20.71 -6.96
N ALA A 94 -10.45 -19.85 -6.38
CA ALA A 94 -11.13 -20.09 -5.10
C ALA A 94 -12.59 -20.56 -5.25
N GLY A 95 -13.11 -20.60 -6.49
CA GLY A 95 -14.48 -20.98 -6.78
C GLY A 95 -14.87 -20.70 -8.24
N HIS A 96 -16.14 -20.89 -8.57
CA HIS A 96 -16.61 -20.58 -9.93
C HIS A 96 -16.50 -19.07 -10.23
N ASN A 97 -15.60 -18.70 -11.15
CA ASN A 97 -15.23 -17.32 -11.46
C ASN A 97 -14.80 -16.48 -10.24
N GLN A 98 -14.36 -17.11 -9.16
CA GLN A 98 -13.74 -16.46 -8.01
C GLN A 98 -12.24 -16.79 -7.97
N TRP A 99 -11.43 -15.76 -7.92
CA TRP A 99 -9.98 -15.84 -7.98
C TRP A 99 -9.33 -15.09 -6.83
N ILE A 100 -8.19 -15.55 -6.41
CA ILE A 100 -7.33 -14.90 -5.42
C ILE A 100 -6.05 -14.51 -6.14
N LEU A 101 -5.71 -13.22 -6.12
CA LEU A 101 -4.44 -12.71 -6.63
C LEU A 101 -3.45 -12.64 -5.46
N GLU A 102 -2.47 -13.52 -5.45
CA GLU A 102 -1.48 -13.58 -4.38
C GLU A 102 -0.45 -12.47 -4.51
N LEU A 103 -0.58 -11.44 -3.70
CA LEU A 103 0.33 -10.29 -3.66
C LEU A 103 1.39 -10.41 -2.54
N PHE A 104 1.54 -11.57 -1.94
CA PHE A 104 2.45 -11.83 -0.84
C PHE A 104 3.69 -12.67 -1.23
N GLN A 105 3.98 -12.79 -2.53
CA GLN A 105 5.14 -13.54 -3.03
C GLN A 105 6.46 -12.78 -2.92
N GLY A 106 6.42 -11.55 -2.44
CA GLY A 106 7.58 -10.70 -2.22
C GLY A 106 8.37 -11.07 -0.95
N PRO A 107 9.51 -10.39 -0.72
CA PRO A 107 10.44 -10.74 0.34
C PRO A 107 9.88 -10.61 1.75
N THR A 108 8.87 -9.74 2.00
CA THR A 108 8.28 -9.57 3.33
C THR A 108 6.86 -10.13 3.46
N LEU A 109 6.39 -10.88 2.46
CA LEU A 109 5.13 -11.59 2.49
C LEU A 109 3.90 -10.67 2.58
N ALA A 110 3.96 -9.47 1.99
CA ALA A 110 2.84 -8.54 1.90
C ALA A 110 2.83 -7.81 0.56
N PHE A 111 1.64 -7.39 0.10
CA PHE A 111 1.47 -6.62 -1.14
C PHE A 111 2.29 -5.34 -1.18
N LYS A 112 2.67 -4.83 -0.02
CA LYS A 112 3.49 -3.62 0.13
C LYS A 112 4.87 -3.78 -0.52
N ASP A 113 5.36 -5.00 -0.70
CA ASP A 113 6.60 -5.29 -1.41
C ASP A 113 6.57 -4.78 -2.86
N PHE A 114 5.44 -4.93 -3.57
CA PHE A 114 5.32 -4.45 -4.95
C PHE A 114 5.69 -2.98 -5.12
N ALA A 115 5.24 -2.18 -4.17
CA ALA A 115 5.47 -0.75 -4.22
C ALA A 115 6.78 -0.32 -3.53
N LEU A 116 7.15 -0.94 -2.41
CA LEU A 116 8.28 -0.49 -1.61
C LEU A 116 9.62 -1.00 -2.12
N GLN A 117 9.69 -2.17 -2.76
CA GLN A 117 10.89 -2.61 -3.48
C GLN A 117 11.19 -1.66 -4.64
N PHE A 118 10.16 -1.27 -5.41
CA PHE A 118 10.33 -0.32 -6.51
C PHE A 118 10.65 1.09 -5.99
N LEU A 119 9.94 1.59 -4.99
CA LEU A 119 10.18 2.92 -4.42
C LEU A 119 11.59 3.06 -3.83
N GLY A 120 12.11 2.06 -3.12
CA GLY A 120 13.46 2.09 -2.56
C GLY A 120 14.53 2.22 -3.66
N ASN A 121 14.49 1.38 -4.68
CA ASN A 121 15.38 1.45 -5.82
C ASN A 121 15.26 2.76 -6.60
N LEU A 122 14.03 3.25 -6.79
CA LEU A 122 13.74 4.51 -7.47
C LEU A 122 14.27 5.72 -6.70
N LEU A 123 14.09 5.75 -5.38
CA LEU A 123 14.63 6.81 -4.52
C LEU A 123 16.16 6.85 -4.59
N ASP A 124 16.82 5.71 -4.44
CA ASP A 124 18.29 5.64 -4.49
C ASP A 124 18.82 6.13 -5.84
N TYR A 125 18.17 5.74 -6.95
CA TYR A 125 18.51 6.21 -8.31
C TYR A 125 18.37 7.75 -8.45
N ILE A 126 17.25 8.30 -8.00
CA ILE A 126 17.00 9.75 -8.08
C ILE A 126 17.99 10.54 -7.20
N LEU A 127 18.26 10.03 -6.00
CA LEU A 127 19.19 10.66 -5.05
C LEU A 127 20.63 10.63 -5.58
N ASP A 128 21.09 9.51 -6.17
CA ASP A 128 22.39 9.40 -6.81
C ASP A 128 22.54 10.40 -7.97
N LYS A 129 21.54 10.44 -8.86
CA LYS A 129 21.49 11.40 -9.97
C LYS A 129 21.56 12.85 -9.53
N ARG A 130 20.97 13.18 -8.37
CA ARG A 130 20.94 14.54 -7.80
C ARG A 130 22.10 14.84 -6.85
N ASN A 131 22.95 13.86 -6.57
CA ASN A 131 23.99 13.93 -5.55
C ASN A 131 23.43 14.39 -4.19
N GLN A 132 22.31 13.79 -3.80
CA GLN A 132 21.59 14.08 -2.55
C GLN A 132 21.52 12.84 -1.68
N LYS A 133 21.39 13.04 -0.37
CA LYS A 133 21.15 11.98 0.59
C LYS A 133 20.01 12.37 1.51
N VAL A 134 19.17 11.41 1.91
CA VAL A 134 18.00 11.64 2.77
C VAL A 134 17.98 10.70 3.96
N VAL A 135 17.20 11.06 4.96
CA VAL A 135 16.87 10.20 6.10
C VAL A 135 15.39 9.86 6.01
N ILE A 136 15.09 8.58 5.87
CA ILE A 136 13.71 8.10 5.93
C ILE A 136 13.35 7.86 7.40
N MET A 137 12.26 8.45 7.85
CA MET A 137 11.71 8.20 9.17
C MET A 137 10.24 7.79 9.05
N GLY A 138 9.89 6.66 9.67
CA GLY A 138 8.54 6.13 9.61
C GLY A 138 8.12 5.42 10.89
N ALA A 139 6.81 5.47 11.18
CA ALA A 139 6.17 4.64 12.21
C ALA A 139 5.42 3.49 11.55
N THR A 140 5.48 2.31 12.16
CA THR A 140 4.85 1.10 11.64
C THR A 140 4.16 0.28 12.71
N SER A 141 3.08 -0.39 12.31
CA SER A 141 2.47 -1.50 13.06
C SER A 141 3.00 -2.88 12.62
N GLY A 142 3.92 -2.93 11.62
CA GLY A 142 4.56 -4.15 11.14
C GLY A 142 4.82 -4.20 9.64
N ASP A 143 3.80 -4.42 8.81
CA ASP A 143 3.93 -4.71 7.37
C ASP A 143 4.61 -3.61 6.55
N THR A 144 4.27 -2.34 6.81
CA THR A 144 4.87 -1.23 6.07
C THR A 144 6.34 -1.05 6.43
N GLY A 145 6.68 -1.22 7.72
CA GLY A 145 8.05 -1.13 8.19
C GLY A 145 8.94 -2.21 7.60
N SER A 146 8.49 -3.47 7.65
CA SER A 146 9.26 -4.59 7.10
C SER A 146 9.49 -4.44 5.58
N ALA A 147 8.46 -4.05 4.83
CA ALA A 147 8.60 -3.85 3.39
C ALA A 147 9.46 -2.62 3.03
N ALA A 148 9.42 -1.53 3.82
CA ALA A 148 10.25 -0.36 3.63
C ALA A 148 11.73 -0.64 3.93
N ILE A 149 12.00 -1.35 5.03
CA ILE A 149 13.36 -1.78 5.40
C ILE A 149 13.95 -2.66 4.31
N GLU A 150 13.21 -3.67 3.86
CA GLU A 150 13.69 -4.58 2.81
C GLU A 150 13.92 -3.84 1.48
N GLY A 151 13.02 -2.93 1.10
CA GLY A 151 13.18 -2.10 -0.10
C GLY A 151 14.37 -1.13 -0.06
N CYS A 152 14.76 -0.70 1.14
CA CYS A 152 15.83 0.28 1.33
C CYS A 152 17.18 -0.33 1.72
N ARG A 153 17.26 -1.63 2.03
CA ARG A 153 18.47 -2.26 2.62
C ARG A 153 19.71 -2.18 1.74
N HIS A 154 19.55 -2.03 0.43
CA HIS A 154 20.64 -1.94 -0.53
C HIS A 154 20.89 -0.52 -1.05
N CYS A 155 20.16 0.46 -0.53
CA CYS A 155 20.29 1.86 -0.92
C CYS A 155 21.54 2.49 -0.31
N LYS A 156 22.22 3.33 -1.08
CA LYS A 156 23.48 3.99 -0.67
C LYS A 156 23.29 5.45 -0.25
N ASN A 157 22.18 6.05 -0.69
CA ASN A 157 21.93 7.47 -0.54
C ASN A 157 20.83 7.78 0.49
N LEU A 158 20.45 6.77 1.29
CA LEU A 158 19.45 6.96 2.35
C LEU A 158 19.74 6.11 3.57
N ASP A 159 19.43 6.67 4.73
CA ASP A 159 19.31 5.95 6.00
C ASP A 159 17.84 5.83 6.36
N ILE A 160 17.42 4.71 6.92
CA ILE A 160 16.04 4.47 7.31
C ILE A 160 15.92 4.16 8.80
N PHE A 161 15.08 4.93 9.48
CA PHE A 161 14.75 4.79 10.90
C PHE A 161 13.26 4.43 11.01
N ILE A 162 12.98 3.20 11.44
CA ILE A 162 11.63 2.70 11.63
C ILE A 162 11.30 2.61 13.12
N LEU A 163 10.28 3.36 13.51
CA LEU A 163 9.74 3.38 14.87
C LEU A 163 8.58 2.41 15.00
N HIS A 164 8.62 1.57 16.02
CA HIS A 164 7.51 0.67 16.34
C HIS A 164 7.29 0.59 17.84
N PRO A 165 6.05 0.29 18.30
CA PRO A 165 5.79 0.18 19.74
C PRO A 165 6.46 -1.07 20.32
N TYR A 166 7.19 -0.90 21.43
CA TYR A 166 7.90 -1.98 22.10
C TYR A 166 6.94 -3.08 22.54
N GLN A 167 7.22 -4.33 22.15
CA GLN A 167 6.43 -5.54 22.45
C GLN A 167 4.95 -5.50 21.98
N ARG A 168 4.60 -4.69 20.97
CA ARG A 168 3.22 -4.57 20.48
C ARG A 168 3.09 -4.83 18.97
N VAL A 169 4.11 -5.41 18.36
CA VAL A 169 4.12 -5.88 16.98
C VAL A 169 4.24 -7.41 17.02
N SER A 170 3.60 -8.14 16.08
CA SER A 170 3.72 -9.60 16.05
C SER A 170 5.17 -10.02 15.92
N GLU A 171 5.53 -11.17 16.45
CA GLU A 171 6.93 -11.63 16.45
C GLU A 171 7.48 -11.78 15.04
N VAL A 172 6.68 -12.32 14.12
CA VAL A 172 7.07 -12.45 12.71
C VAL A 172 7.38 -11.07 12.10
N GLN A 173 6.49 -10.10 12.27
CA GLN A 173 6.67 -8.75 11.72
C GLN A 173 7.87 -8.02 12.36
N ARG A 174 8.04 -8.15 13.67
CA ARG A 174 9.20 -7.59 14.36
C ARG A 174 10.49 -8.18 13.80
N ARG A 175 10.60 -9.49 13.71
CA ARG A 175 11.79 -10.15 13.20
C ARG A 175 12.07 -9.85 11.74
N GLN A 176 11.04 -9.70 10.91
CA GLN A 176 11.21 -9.24 9.53
C GLN A 176 11.88 -7.86 9.43
N MET A 177 11.71 -6.99 10.43
CA MET A 177 12.39 -5.69 10.50
C MET A 177 13.77 -5.79 11.13
N THR A 178 13.84 -6.41 12.29
CA THR A 178 15.02 -6.33 13.19
C THR A 178 16.15 -7.28 12.81
N THR A 179 15.90 -8.27 11.96
CA THR A 179 16.92 -9.20 11.45
C THR A 179 17.61 -8.72 10.16
N VAL A 180 17.24 -7.55 9.64
CA VAL A 180 17.96 -6.90 8.54
C VAL A 180 19.12 -6.08 9.12
N LEU A 181 20.35 -6.57 8.96
CA LEU A 181 21.55 -6.03 9.62
C LEU A 181 22.36 -5.06 8.73
N ALA A 182 21.75 -4.45 7.70
CA ALA A 182 22.41 -3.45 6.85
C ALA A 182 22.71 -2.16 7.64
N ASP A 183 23.83 -1.49 7.33
CA ASP A 183 24.33 -0.36 8.14
C ASP A 183 23.41 0.87 8.08
N ASN A 184 22.68 1.04 7.01
CA ASN A 184 21.73 2.14 6.82
C ASN A 184 20.34 1.86 7.42
N ILE A 185 20.13 0.73 8.12
CA ILE A 185 18.84 0.32 8.69
C ILE A 185 18.87 0.45 10.22
N HIS A 186 17.93 1.20 10.77
CA HIS A 186 17.80 1.42 12.20
C HIS A 186 16.35 1.17 12.66
N ASN A 187 16.19 0.23 13.58
CA ASN A 187 14.91 -0.10 14.22
C ASN A 187 14.84 0.50 15.61
N LEU A 188 13.84 1.32 15.90
CA LEU A 188 13.62 1.97 17.19
C LEU A 188 12.32 1.46 17.81
N ALA A 189 12.45 0.72 18.91
CA ALA A 189 11.32 0.24 19.69
C ALA A 189 11.00 1.25 20.79
N LEU A 190 9.88 1.96 20.73
CA LEU A 190 9.49 2.98 21.69
C LEU A 190 8.59 2.42 22.79
N HIS A 191 8.85 2.82 24.04
CA HIS A 191 7.92 2.62 25.14
C HIS A 191 6.67 3.47 24.91
N GLY A 192 5.58 2.85 24.39
CA GLY A 192 4.35 3.52 24.03
C GLY A 192 3.46 2.67 23.12
N ASN A 193 2.57 3.32 22.41
CA ASN A 193 1.69 2.71 21.43
C ASN A 193 2.02 3.20 19.99
N PHE A 194 1.24 2.77 19.00
CA PHE A 194 1.47 3.16 17.61
C PHE A 194 1.26 4.66 17.36
N ASP A 195 0.29 5.27 18.04
CA ASP A 195 0.03 6.72 17.94
C ASP A 195 1.21 7.54 18.49
N ASP A 196 1.86 7.05 19.57
CA ASP A 196 3.08 7.66 20.09
C ASP A 196 4.20 7.65 19.06
N CYS A 197 4.41 6.52 18.37
CA CYS A 197 5.39 6.43 17.30
C CYS A 197 5.05 7.40 16.13
N GLN A 198 3.77 7.48 15.74
CA GLN A 198 3.33 8.42 14.69
C GLN A 198 3.53 9.89 15.11
N ASN A 199 3.22 10.23 16.36
CA ASN A 199 3.38 11.58 16.87
C ASN A 199 4.86 11.97 16.92
N MET A 200 5.74 11.04 17.30
CA MET A 200 7.19 11.21 17.26
C MET A 200 7.70 11.51 15.85
N VAL A 201 7.25 10.78 14.85
CA VAL A 201 7.57 11.03 13.44
C VAL A 201 7.09 12.42 13.02
N LYS A 202 5.82 12.78 13.30
CA LYS A 202 5.27 14.11 12.97
C LYS A 202 6.06 15.24 13.62
N ALA A 203 6.42 15.08 14.90
CA ALA A 203 7.20 16.08 15.63
C ALA A 203 8.61 16.26 15.06
N SER A 204 9.24 15.18 14.57
CA SER A 204 10.55 15.22 13.93
C SER A 204 10.50 15.85 12.54
N PHE A 205 9.44 15.61 11.77
CA PHE A 205 9.22 16.31 10.49
C PHE A 205 8.99 17.82 10.67
N ALA A 206 8.33 18.21 11.75
CA ALA A 206 8.08 19.62 12.07
C ALA A 206 9.36 20.37 12.52
N ASP A 207 10.34 19.66 13.04
CA ASP A 207 11.59 20.22 13.52
C ASP A 207 12.75 19.30 13.13
N GLN A 208 13.43 19.64 12.05
CA GLN A 208 14.54 18.88 11.48
C GLN A 208 15.92 19.46 11.84
N SER A 209 15.99 20.36 12.82
CA SER A 209 17.24 21.02 13.23
C SER A 209 18.31 20.08 13.78
N PHE A 210 17.92 18.83 14.15
CA PHE A 210 18.82 17.78 14.61
C PHE A 210 19.60 17.09 13.49
N LEU A 211 19.17 17.25 12.22
CA LEU A 211 19.84 16.60 11.10
C LEU A 211 21.12 17.35 10.71
N PRO A 212 22.15 16.63 10.25
CA PRO A 212 23.34 17.24 9.66
C PRO A 212 23.00 18.10 8.43
N GLU A 213 23.86 19.08 8.15
CA GLU A 213 23.72 19.93 6.97
C GLU A 213 23.62 19.12 5.69
N GLY A 214 22.68 19.48 4.82
CA GLY A 214 22.41 18.79 3.54
C GLY A 214 21.54 17.54 3.67
N ARG A 215 21.11 17.15 4.87
CA ARG A 215 20.16 16.05 5.10
C ARG A 215 18.77 16.59 5.41
N HIS A 216 17.74 15.85 4.95
CA HIS A 216 16.35 16.15 5.29
C HIS A 216 15.56 14.84 5.44
N LEU A 217 14.44 14.91 6.18
CA LEU A 217 13.55 13.76 6.33
C LEU A 217 12.74 13.55 5.05
N ALA A 218 12.62 12.29 4.67
CA ALA A 218 11.70 11.82 3.63
C ALA A 218 10.77 10.74 4.18
N ALA A 219 9.57 10.63 3.62
CA ALA A 219 8.58 9.65 4.03
C ALA A 219 8.31 8.62 2.93
N VAL A 220 8.23 7.35 3.33
CA VAL A 220 7.84 6.23 2.45
C VAL A 220 6.42 5.74 2.78
N ASN A 221 5.52 6.67 3.09
CA ASN A 221 4.15 6.38 3.50
C ASN A 221 3.23 6.00 2.31
N SER A 222 1.99 5.60 2.61
CA SER A 222 1.03 5.13 1.61
C SER A 222 0.58 6.18 0.60
N ILE A 223 0.86 7.48 0.84
CA ILE A 223 0.47 8.56 -0.05
C ILE A 223 1.49 8.88 -1.14
N ASN A 224 2.72 8.34 -1.07
CA ASN A 224 3.72 8.54 -2.12
C ASN A 224 3.19 8.04 -3.47
N TRP A 225 3.27 8.89 -4.51
CA TRP A 225 2.72 8.55 -5.82
C TRP A 225 3.36 7.31 -6.45
N ALA A 226 4.66 7.10 -6.27
CA ALA A 226 5.33 5.92 -6.82
C ALA A 226 4.76 4.61 -6.25
N ARG A 227 4.25 4.63 -5.02
CA ARG A 227 3.56 3.47 -4.43
C ARG A 227 2.24 3.17 -5.13
N ILE A 228 1.46 4.20 -5.45
CA ILE A 228 0.21 4.03 -6.21
C ILE A 228 0.51 3.51 -7.61
N MET A 229 1.47 4.12 -8.29
CA MET A 229 1.86 3.79 -9.66
C MET A 229 2.28 2.31 -9.79
N ALA A 230 3.10 1.81 -8.89
CA ALA A 230 3.55 0.42 -8.91
C ALA A 230 2.41 -0.59 -8.73
N GLN A 231 1.36 -0.20 -7.99
CA GLN A 231 0.20 -1.05 -7.73
C GLN A 231 -0.77 -1.14 -8.93
N ILE A 232 -0.73 -0.21 -9.88
CA ILE A 232 -1.56 -0.27 -11.08
C ILE A 232 -1.25 -1.53 -11.90
N VAL A 233 -0.01 -1.98 -11.90
CA VAL A 233 0.50 -3.06 -12.75
C VAL A 233 -0.25 -4.37 -12.54
N TYR A 234 -0.45 -4.80 -11.29
CA TYR A 234 -1.07 -6.09 -11.01
C TYR A 234 -2.57 -6.15 -11.33
N TYR A 235 -3.26 -5.01 -11.49
CA TYR A 235 -4.63 -5.00 -12.03
C TYR A 235 -4.64 -5.34 -13.51
N PHE A 236 -3.72 -4.77 -14.30
CA PHE A 236 -3.52 -5.17 -15.70
C PHE A 236 -3.11 -6.63 -15.79
N TRP A 237 -2.14 -7.06 -14.99
CA TRP A 237 -1.65 -8.44 -14.95
C TRP A 237 -2.77 -9.46 -14.71
N ALA A 238 -3.54 -9.29 -13.66
CA ALA A 238 -4.65 -10.18 -13.33
C ALA A 238 -5.75 -10.17 -14.40
N SER A 239 -6.06 -9.00 -14.96
CA SER A 239 -7.06 -8.88 -16.02
C SER A 239 -6.61 -9.61 -17.29
N LEU A 240 -5.38 -9.40 -17.75
CA LEU A 240 -4.83 -10.07 -18.93
C LEU A 240 -4.83 -11.60 -18.77
N ALA A 241 -4.44 -12.10 -17.61
CA ALA A 241 -4.45 -13.53 -17.31
C ALA A 241 -5.86 -14.15 -17.34
N LEU A 242 -6.93 -13.35 -17.14
CA LEU A 242 -8.32 -13.80 -17.14
C LEU A 242 -9.09 -13.45 -18.43
N GLY A 243 -8.38 -13.08 -19.49
CA GLY A 243 -8.95 -12.80 -20.81
C GLY A 243 -9.26 -11.33 -21.08
N GLY A 244 -8.80 -10.39 -20.22
CA GLY A 244 -8.81 -8.97 -20.51
C GLY A 244 -7.93 -8.64 -21.72
N PRO A 245 -8.18 -7.52 -22.40
CA PRO A 245 -9.26 -6.55 -22.17
C PRO A 245 -10.60 -6.95 -22.81
N HIS A 246 -10.70 -8.09 -23.51
CA HIS A 246 -11.94 -8.54 -24.17
C HIS A 246 -12.98 -9.11 -23.19
N ARG A 247 -12.55 -9.41 -21.98
CA ARG A 247 -13.39 -9.82 -20.87
C ARG A 247 -13.22 -8.85 -19.71
N LYS A 248 -14.33 -8.32 -19.19
CA LYS A 248 -14.30 -7.51 -17.96
C LYS A 248 -13.92 -8.35 -16.74
N VAL A 249 -13.27 -7.73 -15.78
CA VAL A 249 -12.90 -8.33 -14.50
C VAL A 249 -13.35 -7.42 -13.36
N SER A 250 -13.79 -7.99 -12.25
CA SER A 250 -14.09 -7.27 -11.01
C SER A 250 -13.02 -7.54 -9.96
N PHE A 251 -12.79 -6.59 -9.06
CA PHE A 251 -11.79 -6.75 -8.00
C PHE A 251 -12.41 -6.45 -6.64
N SER A 252 -12.10 -7.30 -5.65
CA SER A 252 -12.38 -7.07 -4.25
C SER A 252 -11.08 -6.80 -3.49
N VAL A 253 -11.01 -5.66 -2.83
CA VAL A 253 -9.77 -5.12 -2.29
C VAL A 253 -9.89 -4.88 -0.79
N PRO A 254 -9.13 -5.63 0.05
CA PRO A 254 -8.98 -5.28 1.46
C PRO A 254 -8.46 -3.86 1.59
N THR A 255 -9.28 -2.96 2.16
CA THR A 255 -9.05 -1.53 2.02
C THR A 255 -8.91 -0.85 3.38
N GLY A 256 -7.72 -0.27 3.63
CA GLY A 256 -7.46 0.69 4.70
C GLY A 256 -7.24 2.08 4.13
N ASN A 257 -5.99 2.41 3.75
CA ASN A 257 -5.59 3.73 3.23
C ASN A 257 -6.02 4.04 1.79
N PHE A 258 -6.86 3.23 1.19
CA PHE A 258 -7.40 3.41 -0.17
C PHE A 258 -6.36 3.39 -1.31
N GLY A 259 -5.09 3.16 -1.02
CA GLY A 259 -4.02 3.22 -2.03
C GLY A 259 -4.16 2.15 -3.09
N ASP A 260 -4.36 0.91 -2.66
CA ASP A 260 -4.48 -0.26 -3.52
C ASP A 260 -5.71 -0.16 -4.44
N ILE A 261 -6.89 0.01 -3.89
CA ILE A 261 -8.12 0.12 -4.70
C ILE A 261 -8.15 1.36 -5.60
N PHE A 262 -7.46 2.45 -5.19
CA PHE A 262 -7.27 3.62 -6.05
C PHE A 262 -6.39 3.29 -7.26
N ALA A 263 -5.39 2.43 -7.12
CA ALA A 263 -4.62 1.94 -8.25
C ALA A 263 -5.50 1.14 -9.24
N GLY A 264 -6.46 0.35 -8.74
CA GLY A 264 -7.50 -0.29 -9.57
C GLY A 264 -8.40 0.72 -10.29
N TYR A 265 -8.81 1.79 -9.60
CA TYR A 265 -9.55 2.89 -10.21
C TYR A 265 -8.74 3.56 -11.34
N LEU A 266 -7.45 3.79 -11.12
CA LEU A 266 -6.57 4.34 -12.15
C LEU A 266 -6.43 3.39 -13.35
N ALA A 267 -6.26 2.09 -13.11
CA ALA A 267 -6.23 1.09 -14.20
C ALA A 267 -7.51 1.15 -15.05
N HIS A 268 -8.70 1.28 -14.41
CA HIS A 268 -9.97 1.49 -15.12
C HIS A 268 -9.95 2.78 -15.95
N LYS A 269 -9.51 3.89 -15.38
CA LYS A 269 -9.42 5.19 -16.07
C LYS A 269 -8.40 5.19 -17.21
N MET A 270 -7.38 4.33 -17.14
CA MET A 270 -6.37 4.13 -18.17
C MET A 270 -6.84 3.24 -19.33
N GLY A 271 -8.04 2.67 -19.24
CA GLY A 271 -8.66 1.88 -20.31
C GLY A 271 -8.84 0.40 -20.01
N LEU A 272 -8.43 -0.09 -18.84
CA LEU A 272 -8.67 -1.48 -18.45
C LEU A 272 -10.18 -1.70 -18.18
N PRO A 273 -10.85 -2.68 -18.81
CA PRO A 273 -12.27 -2.93 -18.62
C PRO A 273 -12.56 -3.58 -17.26
N ILE A 274 -12.66 -2.77 -16.23
CA ILE A 274 -13.07 -3.19 -14.89
C ILE A 274 -14.59 -3.00 -14.77
N GLU A 275 -15.29 -4.05 -14.32
CA GLU A 275 -16.74 -3.99 -14.09
C GLU A 275 -17.08 -3.39 -12.73
N GLN A 276 -16.32 -3.77 -11.70
CA GLN A 276 -16.61 -3.42 -10.31
C GLN A 276 -15.34 -3.40 -9.47
N LEU A 277 -15.26 -2.45 -8.55
CA LEU A 277 -14.26 -2.40 -7.47
C LEU A 277 -14.99 -2.49 -6.12
N VAL A 278 -14.72 -3.52 -5.35
CA VAL A 278 -15.35 -3.74 -4.04
C VAL A 278 -14.40 -3.26 -2.95
N ILE A 279 -14.83 -2.25 -2.19
CA ILE A 279 -14.15 -1.76 -1.00
C ILE A 279 -14.49 -2.70 0.15
N ALA A 280 -13.56 -3.55 0.56
CA ALA A 280 -13.73 -4.45 1.68
C ALA A 280 -13.12 -3.82 2.94
N THR A 281 -13.92 -3.61 3.99
CA THR A 281 -13.47 -3.03 5.27
C THR A 281 -13.69 -4.03 6.41
N ASN A 282 -12.91 -3.88 7.49
CA ASN A 282 -13.22 -4.51 8.77
C ASN A 282 -14.25 -3.66 9.55
N GLN A 283 -14.35 -3.84 10.88
CA GLN A 283 -15.23 -3.04 11.72
C GLN A 283 -14.90 -1.54 11.76
N ASN A 284 -13.69 -1.14 11.33
CA ASN A 284 -13.31 0.24 11.10
C ASN A 284 -13.77 0.67 9.70
N ASP A 285 -15.02 0.97 9.56
CA ASP A 285 -15.80 0.92 8.32
C ASP A 285 -16.10 2.29 7.68
N ILE A 286 -15.29 3.32 7.95
CA ILE A 286 -15.53 4.68 7.47
C ILE A 286 -15.77 4.76 5.95
N LEU A 287 -15.02 3.99 5.14
CA LEU A 287 -15.21 3.95 3.69
C LEU A 287 -16.52 3.26 3.29
N HIS A 288 -16.86 2.16 3.96
CA HIS A 288 -18.13 1.47 3.73
C HIS A 288 -19.32 2.39 4.05
N ARG A 289 -19.33 3.05 5.20
CA ARG A 289 -20.37 4.01 5.57
C ARG A 289 -20.45 5.20 4.61
N CYS A 290 -19.30 5.70 4.16
CA CYS A 290 -19.25 6.78 3.19
C CYS A 290 -19.92 6.38 1.86
N ILE A 291 -19.59 5.24 1.31
CA ILE A 291 -20.14 4.79 0.02
C ILE A 291 -21.59 4.34 0.15
N SER A 292 -21.96 3.61 1.21
CA SER A 292 -23.31 3.07 1.38
C SER A 292 -24.32 4.11 1.89
N ASN A 293 -23.92 4.97 2.84
CA ASN A 293 -24.83 5.85 3.56
C ASN A 293 -24.49 7.35 3.46
N ASN A 294 -23.42 7.71 2.72
CA ASN A 294 -22.86 9.08 2.70
C ASN A 294 -22.45 9.57 4.10
N ASP A 295 -21.99 8.66 4.95
CA ASP A 295 -21.56 8.94 6.32
C ASP A 295 -20.03 8.76 6.43
N HIS A 296 -19.28 9.84 6.52
CA HIS A 296 -17.84 9.86 6.75
C HIS A 296 -17.51 10.39 8.16
N SER A 297 -18.37 10.15 9.12
CA SER A 297 -18.12 10.54 10.51
C SER A 297 -17.01 9.68 11.13
N THR A 298 -16.13 10.33 11.91
CA THR A 298 -15.07 9.62 12.64
C THR A 298 -15.69 8.88 13.83
N GLN A 299 -15.30 7.62 14.02
CA GLN A 299 -15.68 6.78 15.16
C GLN A 299 -14.43 6.34 15.92
N PRO A 300 -14.54 5.89 17.18
CA PRO A 300 -13.42 5.31 17.90
C PRO A 300 -12.84 4.10 17.15
N LEU A 301 -11.51 4.06 17.03
CA LEU A 301 -10.81 2.95 16.44
C LEU A 301 -11.03 1.67 17.24
N GLN A 302 -11.39 0.59 16.57
CA GLN A 302 -11.54 -0.75 17.14
C GLN A 302 -10.37 -1.62 16.69
N GLN A 303 -9.65 -2.22 17.65
CA GLN A 303 -8.64 -3.20 17.33
C GLN A 303 -9.28 -4.46 16.76
N SER A 304 -8.68 -5.00 15.68
CA SER A 304 -9.16 -6.19 15.00
C SER A 304 -8.04 -7.23 14.78
N LEU A 305 -8.43 -8.39 14.30
CA LEU A 305 -7.50 -9.43 13.85
C LEU A 305 -6.88 -9.13 12.47
N ALA A 306 -7.37 -8.09 11.77
CA ALA A 306 -6.84 -7.58 10.52
C ALA A 306 -6.25 -6.16 10.69
N PRO A 307 -5.16 -5.99 11.46
CA PRO A 307 -4.69 -4.70 11.97
C PRO A 307 -4.25 -3.72 10.88
N SER A 308 -3.87 -4.17 9.69
CA SER A 308 -3.50 -3.29 8.57
C SER A 308 -4.70 -2.50 8.02
N MET A 309 -5.93 -2.88 8.40
CA MET A 309 -7.18 -2.22 8.04
C MET A 309 -7.78 -1.41 9.21
N ASP A 310 -7.14 -1.36 10.39
CA ASP A 310 -7.59 -0.59 11.54
C ASP A 310 -7.30 0.90 11.31
N ILE A 311 -8.11 1.52 10.47
CA ILE A 311 -7.94 2.89 9.98
C ILE A 311 -9.27 3.62 9.99
N MET A 312 -9.28 4.83 10.56
CA MET A 312 -10.42 5.76 10.58
C MET A 312 -10.20 7.00 9.70
N ILE A 313 -9.00 7.15 9.13
CA ILE A 313 -8.70 8.20 8.13
C ILE A 313 -8.02 7.52 6.95
N SER A 314 -8.74 7.45 5.84
CA SER A 314 -8.26 6.80 4.62
C SER A 314 -7.60 7.83 3.70
N SER A 315 -6.28 7.95 3.80
CA SER A 315 -5.52 9.07 3.21
C SER A 315 -5.69 9.21 1.70
N ASN A 316 -5.67 8.11 0.95
CA ASN A 316 -5.74 8.18 -0.52
C ASN A 316 -7.16 8.36 -1.06
N PHE A 317 -8.18 8.31 -0.20
CA PHE A 317 -9.56 8.58 -0.60
C PHE A 317 -9.72 10.00 -1.16
N GLU A 318 -8.92 10.96 -0.68
CA GLU A 318 -8.85 12.32 -1.22
C GLU A 318 -8.55 12.36 -2.72
N ARG A 319 -7.74 11.43 -3.24
CA ARG A 319 -7.44 11.33 -4.68
C ARG A 319 -8.67 10.93 -5.51
N LEU A 320 -9.49 10.01 -5.00
CA LEU A 320 -10.76 9.67 -5.65
C LEU A 320 -11.71 10.86 -5.61
N LEU A 321 -11.85 11.53 -4.45
CA LEU A 321 -12.71 12.71 -4.31
C LEU A 321 -12.30 13.80 -5.29
N PHE A 322 -11.01 14.06 -5.45
CA PHE A 322 -10.51 15.03 -6.43
C PHE A 322 -11.04 14.75 -7.84
N ASP A 323 -10.99 13.50 -8.28
CA ASP A 323 -11.48 13.12 -9.62
C ASP A 323 -13.01 13.16 -9.71
N LEU A 324 -13.74 12.78 -8.64
CA LEU A 324 -15.21 12.87 -8.58
C LEU A 324 -15.74 14.31 -8.60
N TYR A 325 -14.98 15.25 -8.06
CA TYR A 325 -15.29 16.68 -8.07
C TYR A 325 -14.63 17.44 -9.25
N GLU A 326 -14.41 16.75 -10.37
CA GLU A 326 -13.89 17.34 -11.62
C GLU A 326 -12.53 18.03 -11.46
N ARG A 327 -11.72 17.53 -10.51
CA ARG A 327 -10.38 18.04 -10.20
C ARG A 327 -10.35 19.50 -9.71
N ASP A 328 -11.42 19.92 -9.03
CA ASP A 328 -11.54 21.23 -8.40
C ASP A 328 -10.82 21.21 -7.03
N GLY A 329 -9.58 21.75 -7.01
CA GLY A 329 -8.74 21.73 -5.82
C GLY A 329 -9.32 22.50 -4.63
N GLN A 330 -10.05 23.63 -4.88
CA GLN A 330 -10.67 24.39 -3.80
C GLN A 330 -11.78 23.60 -3.11
N LYS A 331 -12.62 22.92 -3.89
CA LYS A 331 -13.66 22.03 -3.31
C LYS A 331 -13.07 20.93 -2.48
N ILE A 332 -11.94 20.36 -2.90
CA ILE A 332 -11.27 19.31 -2.12
C ILE A 332 -10.66 19.89 -0.84
N ALA A 333 -10.03 21.07 -0.89
CA ALA A 333 -9.53 21.73 0.31
C ALA A 333 -10.65 21.94 1.36
N ASP A 334 -11.81 22.42 0.93
CA ASP A 334 -12.98 22.64 1.78
C ASP A 334 -13.54 21.31 2.34
N LEU A 335 -13.62 20.27 1.52
CA LEU A 335 -14.04 18.93 1.95
C LEU A 335 -13.08 18.34 2.99
N MET A 336 -11.78 18.52 2.83
CA MET A 336 -10.79 18.01 3.79
C MET A 336 -10.81 18.75 5.13
N VAL A 337 -11.17 20.03 5.15
CA VAL A 337 -11.46 20.77 6.40
C VAL A 337 -12.66 20.13 7.12
N ASN A 338 -13.74 19.86 6.39
CA ASN A 338 -14.93 19.20 6.94
C ASN A 338 -14.64 17.76 7.40
N ALA A 339 -13.80 17.02 6.67
CA ALA A 339 -13.39 15.66 7.05
C ALA A 339 -12.65 15.64 8.40
N LYS A 340 -11.76 16.61 8.65
CA LYS A 340 -11.05 16.74 9.93
C LYS A 340 -11.99 17.02 11.11
N SER A 341 -13.10 17.70 10.88
CA SER A 341 -14.14 17.96 11.90
C SER A 341 -15.18 16.84 12.02
N GLY A 342 -15.05 15.75 11.24
CA GLY A 342 -15.98 14.63 11.24
C GLY A 342 -17.32 14.90 10.52
N HIS A 343 -17.39 15.93 9.66
CA HIS A 343 -18.63 16.38 9.01
C HIS A 343 -18.55 16.36 7.47
N MET A 344 -17.71 15.50 6.88
CA MET A 344 -17.66 15.37 5.45
C MET A 344 -18.88 14.62 4.91
N VAL A 345 -19.61 15.27 4.00
CA VAL A 345 -20.72 14.69 3.23
C VAL A 345 -20.46 14.93 1.75
N LEU A 346 -20.56 13.90 0.94
CA LEU A 346 -20.40 14.01 -0.51
C LEU A 346 -21.67 14.56 -1.16
N SER A 347 -21.52 15.31 -2.25
CA SER A 347 -22.68 15.67 -3.07
C SER A 347 -23.31 14.41 -3.69
N ASP A 348 -24.63 14.45 -3.92
CA ASP A 348 -25.36 13.34 -4.52
C ASP A 348 -24.76 12.92 -5.88
N THR A 349 -24.30 13.90 -6.67
CA THR A 349 -23.65 13.65 -7.95
C THR A 349 -22.32 12.91 -7.80
N ALA A 350 -21.48 13.31 -6.84
CA ALA A 350 -20.19 12.65 -6.59
C ALA A 350 -20.40 11.22 -6.06
N LEU A 351 -21.35 11.05 -5.13
CA LEU A 351 -21.69 9.74 -4.59
C LEU A 351 -22.29 8.80 -5.65
N ALA A 352 -23.20 9.30 -6.47
CA ALA A 352 -23.77 8.53 -7.58
C ALA A 352 -22.67 8.09 -8.56
N LYS A 353 -21.75 9.00 -8.90
CA LYS A 353 -20.58 8.71 -9.75
C LYS A 353 -19.67 7.64 -9.14
N ALA A 354 -19.37 7.72 -7.84
CA ALA A 354 -18.59 6.70 -7.15
C ALA A 354 -19.28 5.33 -7.25
N ARG A 355 -20.58 5.25 -6.99
CA ARG A 355 -21.38 4.02 -6.98
C ARG A 355 -21.56 3.37 -8.36
N THR A 356 -21.18 4.01 -9.45
CA THR A 356 -21.16 3.37 -10.78
C THR A 356 -20.08 2.30 -10.90
N LEU A 357 -19.00 2.40 -10.13
CA LEU A 357 -17.87 1.47 -10.19
C LEU A 357 -17.63 0.81 -8.82
N PHE A 358 -17.83 1.56 -7.73
CA PHE A 358 -17.54 1.08 -6.38
C PHE A 358 -18.76 0.51 -5.70
N SER A 359 -18.59 -0.63 -5.06
CA SER A 359 -19.44 -1.14 -3.99
C SER A 359 -18.61 -1.34 -2.73
N SER A 360 -19.24 -1.63 -1.60
CA SER A 360 -18.52 -1.80 -0.35
C SER A 360 -19.18 -2.79 0.58
N TYR A 361 -18.38 -3.47 1.39
CA TYR A 361 -18.84 -4.42 2.40
C TYR A 361 -18.04 -4.27 3.69
N ARG A 362 -18.71 -4.42 4.83
CA ARG A 362 -18.10 -4.45 6.15
C ARG A 362 -18.14 -5.86 6.71
N CYS A 363 -16.98 -6.38 7.09
CA CYS A 363 -16.81 -7.69 7.71
C CYS A 363 -16.29 -7.52 9.13
N ASP A 364 -16.88 -8.17 10.12
CA ASP A 364 -16.33 -8.21 11.47
C ASP A 364 -15.39 -9.42 11.68
N ASP A 365 -14.71 -9.46 12.83
CA ASP A 365 -13.75 -10.53 13.13
C ASP A 365 -14.40 -11.92 13.17
N LYS A 366 -15.67 -12.02 13.61
CA LYS A 366 -16.39 -13.29 13.68
C LYS A 366 -16.61 -13.87 12.28
N ASP A 367 -17.12 -13.07 11.38
CA ASP A 367 -17.39 -13.49 9.99
C ASP A 367 -16.09 -13.77 9.25
N MET A 368 -15.06 -12.95 9.47
CA MET A 368 -13.73 -13.14 8.90
C MET A 368 -13.10 -14.48 9.34
N VAL A 369 -13.15 -14.81 10.63
CA VAL A 369 -12.65 -16.10 11.16
C VAL A 369 -13.40 -17.29 10.55
N GLU A 370 -14.71 -17.17 10.34
CA GLU A 370 -15.52 -18.22 9.68
C GLU A 370 -15.12 -18.40 8.21
N VAL A 371 -14.82 -17.30 7.51
CA VAL A 371 -14.33 -17.35 6.11
C VAL A 371 -12.98 -18.06 6.02
N ILE A 372 -12.03 -17.78 6.94
CA ILE A 372 -10.75 -18.52 6.98
C ILE A 372 -11.02 -20.02 7.17
N ARG A 373 -11.85 -20.37 8.16
CA ARG A 373 -12.18 -21.76 8.50
C ARG A 373 -12.81 -22.50 7.32
N SER A 374 -13.91 -21.98 6.78
CA SER A 374 -14.65 -22.63 5.71
C SER A 374 -13.82 -22.75 4.44
N THR A 375 -13.08 -21.71 4.05
CA THR A 375 -12.22 -21.77 2.86
C THR A 375 -11.15 -22.82 2.99
N TYR A 376 -10.51 -22.94 4.16
CA TYR A 376 -9.53 -23.99 4.40
C TYR A 376 -10.15 -25.40 4.37
N GLN A 377 -11.34 -25.58 4.99
CA GLN A 377 -12.04 -26.88 4.96
C GLN A 377 -12.47 -27.31 3.55
N ASP A 378 -12.92 -26.34 2.74
CA ASP A 378 -13.44 -26.62 1.39
C ASP A 378 -12.34 -26.85 0.34
N SER A 379 -11.20 -26.19 0.48
CA SER A 379 -10.17 -26.16 -0.57
C SER A 379 -8.74 -26.44 -0.11
N GLY A 380 -8.50 -26.48 1.21
CA GLY A 380 -7.13 -26.50 1.77
C GLY A 380 -6.37 -25.20 1.64
N TYR A 381 -6.99 -24.12 1.10
CA TYR A 381 -6.36 -22.82 0.94
C TYR A 381 -6.49 -21.99 2.22
N LEU A 382 -5.37 -21.65 2.83
CA LEU A 382 -5.31 -20.88 4.06
C LEU A 382 -5.22 -19.38 3.76
N LEU A 383 -6.20 -18.62 4.24
CA LEU A 383 -6.26 -17.17 4.08
C LEU A 383 -5.61 -16.44 5.27
N ASP A 384 -5.01 -15.28 5.02
CA ASP A 384 -4.79 -14.28 6.05
C ASP A 384 -6.11 -13.51 6.34
N PRO A 385 -6.21 -12.82 7.50
CA PRO A 385 -7.45 -12.16 7.88
C PRO A 385 -7.91 -11.06 6.91
N HIS A 386 -6.98 -10.32 6.30
CA HIS A 386 -7.32 -9.25 5.36
C HIS A 386 -7.90 -9.84 4.07
N THR A 387 -7.28 -10.88 3.53
CA THR A 387 -7.78 -11.59 2.35
C THR A 387 -9.13 -12.22 2.61
N ALA A 388 -9.38 -12.76 3.81
CA ALA A 388 -10.68 -13.32 4.19
C ALA A 388 -11.80 -12.26 4.16
N ILE A 389 -11.53 -11.05 4.64
CA ILE A 389 -12.44 -9.90 4.52
C ILE A 389 -12.73 -9.58 3.06
N GLY A 390 -11.68 -9.53 2.23
CA GLY A 390 -11.81 -9.31 0.79
C GLY A 390 -12.63 -10.38 0.09
N LEU A 391 -12.44 -11.66 0.44
CA LEU A 391 -13.17 -12.78 -0.16
C LEU A 391 -14.64 -12.78 0.23
N LEU A 392 -14.98 -12.45 1.49
CA LEU A 392 -16.37 -12.31 1.90
C LEU A 392 -17.03 -11.15 1.15
N ALA A 393 -16.39 -10.00 1.09
CA ALA A 393 -16.90 -8.85 0.33
C ALA A 393 -17.11 -9.18 -1.16
N ALA A 394 -16.22 -9.96 -1.76
CA ALA A 394 -16.34 -10.45 -3.12
C ALA A 394 -17.61 -11.31 -3.32
N ARG A 395 -17.90 -12.19 -2.36
CA ARG A 395 -19.08 -13.07 -2.40
C ARG A 395 -20.38 -12.29 -2.25
N GLU A 396 -20.41 -11.32 -1.34
CA GLU A 396 -21.60 -10.53 -1.00
C GLU A 396 -21.91 -9.43 -2.03
N CYS A 397 -20.88 -8.86 -2.68
CA CYS A 397 -21.04 -7.72 -3.59
C CYS A 397 -20.99 -8.08 -5.07
N SER A 398 -20.74 -9.33 -5.46
CA SER A 398 -20.59 -9.69 -6.88
C SER A 398 -21.85 -9.38 -7.68
N ASN A 399 -21.73 -8.47 -8.66
CA ASN A 399 -22.83 -8.07 -9.54
C ASN A 399 -23.17 -9.12 -10.61
N SER A 400 -22.25 -10.03 -10.93
CA SER A 400 -22.44 -11.03 -11.98
C SER A 400 -21.54 -12.24 -11.77
N LYS A 401 -22.14 -13.42 -11.76
CA LYS A 401 -21.39 -14.70 -11.72
C LYS A 401 -20.65 -15.03 -13.03
N ALA A 402 -20.96 -14.33 -14.12
CA ALA A 402 -20.29 -14.51 -15.41
C ALA A 402 -18.97 -13.74 -15.53
N ILE A 403 -18.78 -12.72 -14.70
CA ILE A 403 -17.58 -11.89 -14.67
C ILE A 403 -16.65 -12.43 -13.59
N PRO A 404 -15.35 -12.66 -13.88
CA PRO A 404 -14.40 -13.04 -12.85
C PRO A 404 -14.31 -11.98 -11.76
N MET A 405 -14.38 -12.43 -10.51
CA MET A 405 -14.13 -11.62 -9.33
C MET A 405 -12.77 -12.01 -8.74
N VAL A 406 -11.86 -11.08 -8.68
CA VAL A 406 -10.50 -11.25 -8.16
C VAL A 406 -10.40 -10.61 -6.78
N THR A 407 -10.18 -11.41 -5.76
CA THR A 407 -9.84 -10.94 -4.41
C THR A 407 -8.34 -10.72 -4.31
N LEU A 408 -7.90 -9.54 -3.87
CA LEU A 408 -6.48 -9.29 -3.64
C LEU A 408 -6.04 -9.92 -2.31
N ALA A 409 -5.10 -10.85 -2.36
CA ALA A 409 -4.49 -11.46 -1.18
C ALA A 409 -3.28 -10.64 -0.75
N THR A 410 -3.50 -9.79 0.25
CA THR A 410 -2.58 -8.72 0.63
C THR A 410 -1.47 -9.15 1.57
N ALA A 411 -1.57 -10.33 2.20
CA ALA A 411 -0.53 -10.87 3.08
C ALA A 411 -0.55 -12.40 3.13
N HIS A 412 0.59 -12.97 3.49
CA HIS A 412 0.71 -14.40 3.79
C HIS A 412 0.15 -14.69 5.19
N PRO A 413 -0.61 -15.79 5.40
CA PRO A 413 -1.22 -16.12 6.68
C PRO A 413 -0.22 -16.28 7.85
N ALA A 414 1.02 -16.65 7.60
CA ALA A 414 2.06 -16.77 8.63
C ALA A 414 2.37 -15.47 9.36
N LYS A 415 1.98 -14.31 8.81
CA LYS A 415 2.14 -13.00 9.49
C LYS A 415 1.10 -12.75 10.57
N PHE A 416 -0.02 -13.48 10.54
CA PHE A 416 -1.19 -13.27 11.39
C PHE A 416 -1.67 -14.57 12.04
N PRO A 417 -0.80 -15.27 12.82
CA PRO A 417 -1.12 -16.60 13.37
C PRO A 417 -2.31 -16.58 14.33
N ASP A 418 -2.57 -15.47 15.02
CA ASP A 418 -3.69 -15.35 15.95
C ASP A 418 -5.06 -15.52 15.28
N ALA A 419 -5.27 -14.90 14.11
CA ALA A 419 -6.49 -15.05 13.33
C ALA A 419 -6.67 -16.51 12.85
N VAL A 420 -5.58 -17.12 12.40
CA VAL A 420 -5.57 -18.49 11.91
C VAL A 420 -5.86 -19.49 13.04
N ARG A 421 -5.29 -19.30 14.23
CA ARG A 421 -5.60 -20.11 15.41
C ARG A 421 -7.08 -19.99 15.82
N GLN A 422 -7.63 -18.77 15.81
CA GLN A 422 -9.05 -18.55 16.10
C GLN A 422 -9.97 -19.22 15.06
N ALA A 423 -9.53 -19.37 13.83
CA ALA A 423 -10.24 -20.13 12.80
C ALA A 423 -10.20 -21.65 13.02
N GLY A 424 -9.47 -22.11 14.04
CA GLY A 424 -9.37 -23.53 14.40
C GLY A 424 -8.29 -24.30 13.64
N TYR A 425 -7.36 -23.59 13.01
CA TYR A 425 -6.17 -24.22 12.43
C TYR A 425 -5.23 -24.65 13.57
N PRO A 426 -4.81 -25.93 13.63
CA PRO A 426 -4.17 -26.49 14.82
C PRO A 426 -2.73 -26.04 15.05
N GLU A 427 -2.05 -25.60 13.98
CA GLU A 427 -0.65 -25.20 14.00
C GLU A 427 -0.48 -23.78 13.44
N ASP A 428 0.56 -23.09 13.85
CA ASP A 428 0.90 -21.80 13.24
C ASP A 428 1.28 -22.02 11.77
N PRO A 429 0.83 -21.13 10.85
CA PRO A 429 1.15 -21.28 9.44
C PRO A 429 2.66 -21.26 9.22
N ALA A 430 3.17 -22.24 8.49
CA ALA A 430 4.60 -22.33 8.21
C ALA A 430 5.08 -21.10 7.43
N LEU A 431 6.24 -20.57 7.81
CA LEU A 431 6.94 -19.58 7.03
C LEU A 431 7.43 -20.18 5.70
N PRO A 432 7.43 -19.42 4.61
CA PRO A 432 8.03 -19.87 3.36
C PRO A 432 9.52 -20.21 3.53
N PRO A 433 10.08 -21.12 2.68
CA PRO A 433 11.44 -21.64 2.84
C PRO A 433 12.54 -20.58 3.02
N HIS A 434 12.41 -19.42 2.37
CA HIS A 434 13.38 -18.31 2.49
C HIS A 434 13.34 -17.58 3.82
N MET A 435 12.34 -17.84 4.65
CA MET A 435 12.18 -17.30 5.99
C MET A 435 12.12 -18.41 7.07
N ALA A 436 12.40 -19.65 6.73
CA ALA A 436 12.31 -20.77 7.68
C ALA A 436 13.21 -20.58 8.90
N ASP A 437 14.31 -19.87 8.74
CA ASP A 437 15.28 -19.53 9.78
C ASP A 437 15.01 -18.19 10.50
N LEU A 438 13.88 -17.50 10.22
CA LEU A 438 13.60 -16.15 10.72
C LEU A 438 13.71 -16.04 12.25
N PHE A 439 13.29 -17.08 12.97
CA PHE A 439 13.31 -17.11 14.42
C PHE A 439 14.71 -17.35 15.02
N ASP A 440 15.64 -17.82 14.20
CA ASP A 440 17.02 -18.11 14.60
C ASP A 440 17.98 -16.97 14.23
N ARG A 441 17.53 -15.97 13.41
CA ARG A 441 18.33 -14.84 12.98
C ARG A 441 18.58 -13.87 14.13
N GLU A 442 19.77 -13.26 14.13
CA GLU A 442 20.12 -12.17 15.06
C GLU A 442 19.21 -10.95 14.83
N GLU A 443 18.68 -10.38 15.92
CA GLU A 443 17.89 -9.16 15.91
C GLU A 443 18.75 -7.95 16.29
N ARG A 444 18.60 -6.82 15.56
CA ARG A 444 19.20 -5.54 15.89
C ARG A 444 18.14 -4.45 15.98
N TYR A 445 17.89 -3.94 17.17
CA TYR A 445 17.03 -2.79 17.41
C TYR A 445 17.41 -2.10 18.72
N THR A 446 17.04 -0.82 18.84
CA THR A 446 17.30 -0.03 20.05
C THR A 446 15.97 0.29 20.73
N VAL A 447 15.91 0.06 22.05
CA VAL A 447 14.73 0.44 22.86
C VAL A 447 14.96 1.84 23.40
N LEU A 448 14.00 2.74 23.18
CA LEU A 448 14.03 4.12 23.64
C LEU A 448 12.73 4.49 24.36
N ASP A 449 12.83 5.43 25.29
CA ASP A 449 11.66 6.07 25.86
C ASP A 449 10.97 6.96 24.80
N ASN A 450 9.67 7.24 25.00
CA ASN A 450 8.91 8.15 24.15
C ASN A 450 9.31 9.61 24.43
N ASP A 451 10.59 9.91 24.18
CA ASP A 451 11.21 11.23 24.34
C ASP A 451 11.77 11.72 23.02
N LYS A 452 11.29 12.89 22.56
CA LYS A 452 11.66 13.49 21.26
C LYS A 452 13.16 13.71 21.15
N GLN A 453 13.79 14.23 22.20
CA GLN A 453 15.20 14.59 22.15
C GLN A 453 16.08 13.34 22.09
N ALA A 454 15.75 12.30 22.87
CA ALA A 454 16.46 11.02 22.83
C ALA A 454 16.40 10.38 21.44
N VAL A 455 15.21 10.35 20.80
CA VAL A 455 15.04 9.80 19.45
C VAL A 455 15.79 10.62 18.41
N GLN A 456 15.71 11.94 18.45
CA GLN A 456 16.41 12.82 17.50
C GLN A 456 17.93 12.75 17.65
N THR A 457 18.44 12.67 18.88
CA THR A 457 19.87 12.48 19.15
C THR A 457 20.34 11.14 18.57
N PHE A 458 19.60 10.05 18.83
CA PHE A 458 19.96 8.75 18.29
C PHE A 458 20.01 8.78 16.74
N ILE A 459 19.03 9.42 16.08
CA ILE A 459 19.03 9.53 14.61
C ILE A 459 20.28 10.29 14.15
N ALA A 460 20.56 11.45 14.72
CA ALA A 460 21.71 12.28 14.32
C ALA A 460 23.07 11.56 14.47
N GLU A 461 23.23 10.74 15.51
CA GLU A 461 24.46 9.99 15.81
C GLU A 461 24.64 8.74 14.92
N ASN A 462 23.56 8.22 14.32
CA ASN A 462 23.57 6.96 13.56
C ASN A 462 23.34 7.13 12.06
N ILE A 463 23.30 8.35 11.55
CA ILE A 463 23.30 8.60 10.11
C ILE A 463 24.65 8.19 9.52
N VAL A 464 24.63 7.32 8.52
CA VAL A 464 25.85 6.93 7.79
C VAL A 464 26.25 8.07 6.86
N SER A 465 27.46 8.60 7.03
CA SER A 465 27.99 9.77 6.33
C SER A 465 28.31 9.49 4.84
#